data_9c13ac58246c85056244fba86a7e02be
#
_entry.id   9c13ac58246c85056244fba86a7e02be
#
_cell.length_a   1.000
_cell.length_b   1.000
_cell.length_c   1.000
_cell.angle_alpha   90.00
_cell.angle_beta   90.00
_cell.angle_gamma   90.00
#
_symmetry.space_group_name_H-M   'P 1'
#
loop_
_entity.id
_entity.type
_entity.pdbx_description
1 polymer ?
#
loop_
_entity_poly.entity_id
_entity_poly.type
_entity_poly.pdbx_seq_one_letter_code
_entity_poly.pdbx_strand_id
1 'polypeptide(L)'
;MASLSRLLPAPIEDELRERIQALSCRIFRMLDCKGVVRIDYMLDRATNELWITEINTIPGSLAFYLWAEAGVSYARLIDRMVECAMRAHADKNDRSYAFTSEILSSVKLGGTKGSKGTKGTKG
;
A
#
# COMPACT_ATOMS: atom_id res chain seq x y z
N MET A 1 14.82 -32.74 -10.07
CA MET A 1 14.07 -31.49 -9.75
C MET A 1 13.05 -31.28 -10.85
N ALA A 2 11.76 -31.33 -10.54
CA ALA A 2 10.73 -31.04 -11.54
C ALA A 2 10.87 -29.58 -11.96
N SER A 3 11.06 -29.32 -13.25
CA SER A 3 11.03 -27.99 -13.82
C SER A 3 9.64 -27.43 -13.61
N LEU A 4 9.50 -26.43 -12.75
CA LEU A 4 8.27 -25.67 -12.62
C LEU A 4 8.07 -24.88 -13.92
N SER A 5 7.28 -25.45 -14.84
CA SER A 5 6.90 -24.75 -16.08
C SER A 5 5.94 -23.63 -15.74
N ARG A 6 6.32 -22.40 -16.08
CA ARG A 6 5.43 -21.24 -16.00
C ARG A 6 4.57 -21.23 -17.27
N LEU A 7 3.26 -21.14 -17.08
CA LEU A 7 2.31 -20.96 -18.17
C LEU A 7 1.83 -19.50 -18.19
N LEU A 8 2.07 -18.80 -19.29
CA LEU A 8 1.69 -17.43 -19.52
C LEU A 8 1.04 -17.30 -20.91
N PRO A 9 -0.22 -16.83 -20.98
CA PRO A 9 -1.13 -16.59 -19.84
C PRO A 9 -1.50 -17.88 -19.09
N ALA A 10 -1.96 -17.73 -17.84
CA ALA A 10 -2.44 -18.87 -17.06
C ALA A 10 -3.65 -19.52 -17.76
N PRO A 11 -3.71 -20.88 -17.84
CA PRO A 11 -4.81 -21.60 -18.47
C PRO A 11 -6.02 -21.68 -17.52
N ILE A 12 -6.73 -20.57 -17.40
CA ILE A 12 -7.94 -20.40 -16.61
C ILE A 12 -9.04 -19.77 -17.50
N GLU A 13 -10.29 -20.02 -17.14
CA GLU A 13 -11.45 -19.46 -17.81
C GLU A 13 -11.43 -17.92 -17.80
N ASP A 14 -11.96 -17.30 -18.84
CA ASP A 14 -11.93 -15.84 -19.00
C ASP A 14 -12.69 -15.13 -17.86
N GLU A 15 -13.83 -15.65 -17.43
CA GLU A 15 -14.60 -15.12 -16.30
C GLU A 15 -13.78 -15.11 -15.00
N LEU A 16 -13.04 -16.18 -14.74
CA LEU A 16 -12.17 -16.27 -13.57
C LEU A 16 -11.00 -15.30 -13.70
N ARG A 17 -10.46 -15.12 -14.90
CA ARG A 17 -9.40 -14.14 -15.17
C ARG A 17 -9.86 -12.73 -14.88
N GLU A 18 -11.04 -12.35 -15.38
CA GLU A 18 -11.65 -11.03 -15.14
C GLU A 18 -11.91 -10.80 -13.64
N ARG A 19 -12.42 -11.81 -12.95
CA ARG A 19 -12.63 -11.75 -11.49
C ARG A 19 -11.31 -11.51 -10.74
N ILE A 20 -10.23 -12.21 -11.10
CA ILE A 20 -8.90 -12.03 -10.49
C ILE A 20 -8.37 -10.62 -10.76
N GLN A 21 -8.51 -10.13 -11.99
CA GLN A 21 -8.07 -8.79 -12.36
C GLN A 21 -8.85 -7.70 -11.59
N ALA A 22 -10.17 -7.82 -11.51
CA ALA A 22 -11.01 -6.89 -10.77
C ALA A 22 -10.66 -6.88 -9.28
N LEU A 23 -10.45 -8.07 -8.69
CA LEU A 23 -10.04 -8.22 -7.30
C LEU A 23 -8.66 -7.60 -7.06
N SER A 24 -7.69 -7.84 -7.94
CA SER A 24 -6.34 -7.26 -7.86
C SER A 24 -6.37 -5.73 -7.90
N CYS A 25 -7.16 -5.16 -8.80
CA CYS A 25 -7.35 -3.71 -8.88
C CYS A 25 -8.01 -3.12 -7.61
N ARG A 26 -8.94 -3.85 -7.02
CA ARG A 26 -9.58 -3.45 -5.76
C ARG A 26 -8.60 -3.47 -4.60
N ILE A 27 -7.83 -4.54 -4.46
CA ILE A 27 -6.79 -4.67 -3.42
C ILE A 27 -5.76 -3.56 -3.55
N PHE A 28 -5.26 -3.31 -4.77
CA PHE A 28 -4.29 -2.26 -5.05
C PHE A 28 -4.76 -0.89 -4.54
N ARG A 29 -6.04 -0.55 -4.80
CA ARG A 29 -6.64 0.71 -4.34
C ARG A 29 -6.87 0.74 -2.83
N MET A 30 -7.37 -0.36 -2.25
CA MET A 30 -7.64 -0.45 -0.80
C MET A 30 -6.38 -0.26 0.03
N LEU A 31 -5.24 -0.77 -0.45
CA LEU A 31 -3.95 -0.68 0.23
C LEU A 31 -3.16 0.57 -0.16
N ASP A 32 -3.76 1.49 -0.93
CA ASP A 32 -3.10 2.69 -1.46
C ASP A 32 -1.74 2.40 -2.11
N CYS A 33 -1.64 1.27 -2.81
CA CYS A 33 -0.42 0.88 -3.51
C CYS A 33 -0.07 1.87 -4.62
N LYS A 34 1.23 2.01 -4.89
CA LYS A 34 1.76 2.84 -5.98
C LYS A 34 2.74 2.00 -6.81
N GLY A 35 2.86 2.35 -8.08
CA GLY A 35 3.81 1.67 -8.99
C GLY A 35 3.39 0.24 -9.32
N VAL A 36 4.30 -0.72 -9.17
CA VAL A 36 4.12 -2.13 -9.55
C VAL A 36 3.98 -3.00 -8.30
N VAL A 37 2.96 -3.83 -8.30
CA VAL A 37 2.67 -4.81 -7.25
C VAL A 37 2.42 -6.16 -7.90
N ARG A 38 2.93 -7.24 -7.33
CA ARG A 38 2.57 -8.60 -7.69
C ARG A 38 1.68 -9.19 -6.60
N ILE A 39 0.52 -9.67 -7.01
CA ILE A 39 -0.42 -10.33 -6.11
C ILE A 39 -0.49 -11.79 -6.51
N ASP A 40 -0.14 -12.67 -5.59
CA ASP A 40 -0.11 -14.11 -5.82
C ASP A 40 -1.38 -14.74 -5.25
N TYR A 41 -1.98 -15.64 -6.03
CA TYR A 41 -3.23 -16.31 -5.69
C TYR A 41 -3.07 -17.83 -5.70
N MET A 42 -3.78 -18.48 -4.82
CA MET A 42 -4.02 -19.92 -4.87
C MET A 42 -5.45 -20.14 -5.38
N LEU A 43 -5.58 -21.04 -6.35
CA LEU A 43 -6.85 -21.41 -6.95
C LEU A 43 -7.11 -22.90 -6.72
N ASP A 44 -8.24 -23.23 -6.12
CA ASP A 44 -8.79 -24.58 -6.16
C ASP A 44 -9.55 -24.75 -7.48
N ARG A 45 -9.04 -25.63 -8.34
CA ARG A 45 -9.64 -25.88 -9.66
C ARG A 45 -10.96 -26.64 -9.61
N ALA A 46 -11.24 -27.33 -8.50
CA ALA A 46 -12.47 -28.09 -8.35
C ALA A 46 -13.65 -27.21 -7.92
N THR A 47 -13.38 -26.19 -7.08
CA THR A 47 -14.40 -25.31 -6.51
C THR A 47 -14.39 -23.91 -7.09
N ASN A 48 -13.34 -23.54 -7.85
CA ASN A 48 -13.04 -22.17 -8.28
C ASN A 48 -12.90 -21.17 -7.10
N GLU A 49 -12.58 -21.69 -5.90
CA GLU A 49 -12.24 -20.87 -4.77
C GLU A 49 -10.86 -20.25 -4.95
N LEU A 50 -10.76 -18.99 -4.55
CA LEU A 50 -9.58 -18.16 -4.77
C LEU A 50 -9.10 -17.55 -3.46
N TRP A 51 -7.84 -17.77 -3.11
CA TRP A 51 -7.20 -17.19 -1.93
C TRP A 51 -6.02 -16.31 -2.34
N ILE A 52 -5.87 -15.18 -1.67
CA ILE A 52 -4.67 -14.34 -1.81
C ILE A 52 -3.61 -14.94 -0.89
N THR A 53 -2.46 -15.28 -1.46
CA THR A 53 -1.35 -15.86 -0.70
C THR A 53 -0.27 -14.84 -0.36
N GLU A 54 -0.02 -13.89 -1.28
CA GLU A 54 1.03 -12.89 -1.08
C GLU A 54 0.70 -11.61 -1.85
N ILE A 55 1.06 -10.47 -1.26
CA ILE A 55 1.08 -9.17 -1.91
C ILE A 55 2.50 -8.63 -1.84
N ASN A 56 3.20 -8.67 -2.97
CA ASN A 56 4.58 -8.21 -3.07
C ASN A 56 4.62 -6.81 -3.69
N THR A 57 4.93 -5.82 -2.87
CA THR A 57 4.94 -4.40 -3.28
C THR A 57 6.22 -3.99 -4.00
N ILE A 58 7.27 -4.83 -3.97
CA ILE A 58 8.52 -4.62 -4.70
C ILE A 58 8.92 -5.95 -5.36
N PRO A 59 8.18 -6.39 -6.40
CA PRO A 59 8.47 -7.67 -7.03
C PRO A 59 9.84 -7.68 -7.70
N GLY A 60 10.59 -8.79 -7.53
CA GLY A 60 11.90 -8.97 -8.13
C GLY A 60 11.84 -8.72 -9.64
N SER A 61 12.85 -8.03 -10.18
CA SER A 61 12.91 -7.61 -11.60
C SER A 61 11.64 -6.88 -12.08
N LEU A 62 10.88 -6.26 -11.17
CA LEU A 62 9.60 -5.59 -11.43
C LEU A 62 8.57 -6.48 -12.11
N ALA A 63 8.75 -7.80 -12.03
CA ALA A 63 7.94 -8.81 -12.73
C ALA A 63 7.79 -8.51 -14.24
N PHE A 64 8.85 -7.99 -14.90
CA PHE A 64 8.81 -7.48 -16.27
C PHE A 64 8.30 -8.52 -17.28
N TYR A 65 8.53 -9.80 -17.04
CA TYR A 65 8.10 -10.90 -17.88
C TYR A 65 6.57 -11.04 -17.95
N LEU A 66 5.85 -10.64 -16.89
CA LEU A 66 4.38 -10.61 -16.88
C LEU A 66 3.85 -9.43 -17.71
N TRP A 67 4.54 -8.30 -17.66
CA TRP A 67 4.18 -7.12 -18.41
C TRP A 67 4.44 -7.26 -19.90
N ALA A 68 5.53 -7.98 -20.28
CA ALA A 68 5.84 -8.27 -21.66
C ALA A 68 4.71 -9.04 -22.36
N GLU A 69 4.13 -10.04 -21.70
CA GLU A 69 2.97 -10.78 -22.20
C GLU A 69 1.70 -9.91 -22.32
N ALA A 70 1.59 -8.89 -21.48
CA ALA A 70 0.53 -7.89 -21.57
C ALA A 70 0.82 -6.77 -22.61
N GLY A 71 1.86 -6.91 -23.43
CA GLY A 71 2.24 -5.93 -24.46
C GLY A 71 2.94 -4.68 -23.95
N VAL A 72 3.41 -4.69 -22.69
CA VAL A 72 4.14 -3.57 -22.09
C VAL A 72 5.63 -3.88 -22.08
N SER A 73 6.42 -3.16 -22.91
CA SER A 73 7.87 -3.31 -22.92
C SER A 73 8.50 -2.87 -21.60
N TYR A 74 9.70 -3.39 -21.30
CA TYR A 74 10.40 -3.03 -20.07
C TYR A 74 10.69 -1.52 -19.97
N ALA A 75 11.10 -0.88 -21.08
CA ALA A 75 11.31 0.55 -21.10
C ALA A 75 10.03 1.32 -20.73
N ARG A 76 8.90 0.96 -21.35
CA ARG A 76 7.61 1.60 -21.05
C ARG A 76 7.15 1.34 -19.61
N LEU A 77 7.48 0.18 -19.04
CA LEU A 77 7.22 -0.11 -17.64
C LEU A 77 7.98 0.86 -16.72
N ILE A 78 9.27 1.06 -16.99
CA ILE A 78 10.11 2.00 -16.22
C ILE A 78 9.59 3.43 -16.35
N ASP A 79 9.28 3.91 -17.56
CA ASP A 79 8.73 5.24 -17.77
C ASP A 79 7.46 5.46 -16.94
N ARG A 80 6.55 4.49 -16.97
CA ARG A 80 5.32 4.52 -16.17
C ARG A 80 5.57 4.55 -14.67
N MET A 81 6.57 3.80 -14.20
CA MET A 81 6.94 3.81 -12.78
C MET A 81 7.47 5.17 -12.34
N VAL A 82 8.32 5.80 -13.17
CA VAL A 82 8.84 7.15 -12.91
C VAL A 82 7.69 8.17 -12.88
N GLU A 83 6.78 8.13 -13.87
CA GLU A 83 5.59 8.98 -13.90
C GLU A 83 4.73 8.82 -12.63
N CYS A 84 4.49 7.58 -12.20
CA CYS A 84 3.74 7.31 -10.98
C CYS A 84 4.44 7.86 -9.73
N ALA A 85 5.77 7.73 -9.65
CA ALA A 85 6.55 8.24 -8.53
C ALA A 85 6.52 9.79 -8.48
N MET A 86 6.63 10.45 -9.62
CA MET A 86 6.56 11.91 -9.71
C MET A 86 5.17 12.43 -9.29
N ARG A 87 4.09 11.79 -9.75
CA ARG A 87 2.73 12.14 -9.33
C ARG A 87 2.54 11.95 -7.83
N ALA A 88 2.94 10.80 -7.29
CA ALA A 88 2.82 10.53 -5.86
C ALA A 88 3.62 11.52 -5.01
N HIS A 89 4.77 11.98 -5.51
CA HIS A 89 5.58 13.01 -4.86
C HIS A 89 4.89 14.38 -4.88
N ALA A 90 4.33 14.78 -6.03
CA ALA A 90 3.57 16.02 -6.15
C ALA A 90 2.34 16.01 -5.22
N ASP A 91 1.52 14.96 -5.26
CA ASP A 91 0.35 14.80 -4.40
C ASP A 91 0.70 14.86 -2.91
N LYS A 92 1.86 14.33 -2.53
CA LYS A 92 2.35 14.39 -1.16
C LYS A 92 2.74 15.81 -0.74
N ASN A 93 3.36 16.57 -1.64
CA ASN A 93 3.83 17.94 -1.36
C ASN A 93 2.68 18.95 -1.37
N ASP A 94 1.62 18.69 -2.14
CA ASP A 94 0.41 19.54 -2.15
C ASP A 94 -0.44 19.40 -0.89
N ARG A 95 -0.21 18.36 -0.09
CA ARG A 95 -0.88 18.18 1.20
C ARG A 95 -0.24 19.10 2.23
N SER A 96 -0.99 20.12 2.71
CA SER A 96 -0.59 20.92 3.85
C SER A 96 -0.62 20.07 5.12
N TYR A 97 0.53 19.84 5.74
CA TYR A 97 0.65 19.21 7.06
C TYR A 97 0.53 20.23 8.20
N ALA A 98 0.23 21.51 7.89
CA ALA A 98 -0.01 22.54 8.88
C ALA A 98 -1.39 22.31 9.53
N PHE A 99 -1.41 21.55 10.61
CA PHE A 99 -2.58 21.37 11.45
C PHE A 99 -2.48 22.35 12.64
N THR A 100 -3.27 23.43 12.61
CA THR A 100 -3.41 24.30 13.77
C THR A 100 -4.48 23.70 14.67
N SER A 101 -4.05 22.99 15.71
CA SER A 101 -4.97 22.45 16.72
C SER A 101 -5.32 23.54 17.72
N GLU A 102 -6.55 24.02 17.70
CA GLU A 102 -7.08 24.91 18.75
C GLU A 102 -7.40 24.16 20.06
N ILE A 103 -7.31 22.84 20.06
CA ILE A 103 -7.62 22.00 21.23
C ILE A 103 -6.70 22.33 22.42
N LEU A 104 -5.42 22.61 22.15
CA LEU A 104 -4.46 22.97 23.20
C LEU A 104 -4.60 24.40 23.68
N SER A 105 -5.15 25.30 22.87
CA SER A 105 -5.41 26.71 23.27
C SER A 105 -6.66 26.83 24.16
N SER A 106 -7.59 25.89 24.07
CA SER A 106 -8.81 25.87 24.88
C SER A 106 -8.64 25.19 26.24
N VAL A 107 -7.56 24.43 26.44
CA VAL A 107 -7.24 23.83 27.75
C VAL A 107 -6.53 24.89 28.59
N LYS A 108 -7.29 25.64 29.42
CA LYS A 108 -6.70 26.37 30.53
C LYS A 108 -6.03 25.36 31.45
N LEU A 109 -4.71 25.29 31.43
CA LEU A 109 -3.92 24.63 32.46
C LEU A 109 -4.27 25.24 33.80
N GLY A 110 -5.17 24.60 34.55
CA GLY A 110 -5.46 24.96 35.92
C GLY A 110 -4.17 24.85 36.73
N GLY A 111 -3.57 26.00 37.03
CA GLY A 111 -2.36 26.05 37.83
C GLY A 111 -2.64 25.40 39.19
N THR A 112 -1.93 24.37 39.54
CA THR A 112 -1.85 23.80 40.89
C THR A 112 -1.37 24.92 41.82
N LYS A 113 -2.28 25.38 42.70
CA LYS A 113 -1.90 26.30 43.79
C LYS A 113 -0.86 25.62 44.67
N GLY A 114 0.36 26.09 44.64
CA GLY A 114 1.43 25.63 45.51
C GLY A 114 1.02 25.78 46.96
N SER A 115 1.11 24.71 47.74
CA SER A 115 0.96 24.65 49.18
C SER A 115 1.97 25.61 49.85
N LYS A 116 1.47 26.62 50.58
CA LYS A 116 2.30 27.52 51.40
C LYS A 116 2.93 26.68 52.54
N GLY A 117 4.24 26.61 52.54
CA GLY A 117 5.02 25.99 53.61
C GLY A 117 4.80 26.72 54.92
N THR A 118 4.51 25.94 55.96
CA THR A 118 4.35 26.35 57.36
C THR A 118 5.72 26.81 57.92
N LYS A 119 5.80 28.09 58.36
CA LYS A 119 6.99 28.60 59.06
C LYS A 119 7.05 27.92 60.44
N GLY A 120 8.12 27.21 60.70
CA GLY A 120 8.45 26.70 62.03
C GLY A 120 8.82 27.84 62.96
N THR A 121 8.14 27.88 64.11
CA THR A 121 8.45 28.76 65.23
C THR A 121 9.61 28.17 66.01
N LYS A 122 10.69 28.92 66.23
CA LYS A 122 11.72 28.62 67.23
C LYS A 122 11.19 29.05 68.57
N GLY A 123 11.25 28.14 69.56
CA GLY A 123 11.26 28.34 70.96
C GLY A 123 12.40 27.54 71.56
#